data_376a725afc93668939ee6298918c58f3
#
_entry.id   376a725afc93668939ee6298918c58f3
#
_cell.length_a   1.000
_cell.length_b   1.000
_cell.length_c   1.000
_cell.angle_alpha   90.00
_cell.angle_beta   90.00
_cell.angle_gamma   90.00
#
_symmetry.space_group_name_H-M   'P 1'
#
loop_
_entity.id
_entity.type
_entity.pdbx_description
1 polymer ?
#
loop_
_entity_poly.entity_id
_entity_poly.type
_entity_poly.pdbx_seq_one_letter_code
_entity_poly.pdbx_strand_id
1 'polypeptide(L)'
;MMDSATPRSGAELIADLNDLLALDHDAIEAYSLAIGRVSRAEYREALAGFRGDHQRHVDELTQLIRDRGGVPVQLPHIPTGFFKTAIQALGTLGDDRAVLLAWKTNEGQVRDKYRRYATRVHDPATGAIVTRAADDEDRHYAWGEQTLAQLGVREGTLTHTAQGVAETVHGRVADAVEGAARGVSGVVDRLRPGGSK
;
A
#
# COMPACT_ATOMS: atom_id res chain seq x y z
N MET A 1 30.73 5.36 18.28
CA MET A 1 29.82 6.43 18.73
C MET A 1 28.43 5.94 18.41
N MET A 2 27.67 5.48 19.41
CA MET A 2 26.26 5.15 19.23
C MET A 2 25.51 6.48 19.14
N ASP A 3 24.92 6.73 17.98
CA ASP A 3 24.02 7.85 17.76
C ASP A 3 22.82 7.64 18.68
N SER A 4 22.72 8.43 19.74
CA SER A 4 21.60 8.38 20.67
C SER A 4 20.39 8.97 19.95
N ALA A 5 19.58 8.11 19.32
CA ALA A 5 18.33 8.53 18.70
C ALA A 5 17.51 9.33 19.72
N THR A 6 17.31 10.61 19.42
CA THR A 6 16.50 11.51 20.26
C THR A 6 15.06 10.95 20.33
N PRO A 7 14.47 10.85 21.53
CA PRO A 7 13.08 10.45 21.65
C PRO A 7 12.18 11.35 20.82
N ARG A 8 11.27 10.75 20.04
CA ARG A 8 10.33 11.51 19.21
C ARG A 8 9.36 12.32 20.06
N SER A 9 8.99 13.50 19.59
CA SER A 9 7.91 14.27 20.20
C SER A 9 6.57 13.52 20.06
N GLY A 10 5.61 13.78 20.96
CA GLY A 10 4.28 13.15 20.88
C GLY A 10 3.58 13.40 19.53
N ALA A 11 3.77 14.59 18.95
CA ALA A 11 3.20 14.93 17.64
C ALA A 11 3.84 14.13 16.48
N GLU A 12 5.15 13.91 16.50
CA GLU A 12 5.84 13.09 15.49
C GLU A 12 5.42 11.62 15.59
N LEU A 13 5.24 11.10 16.81
CA LEU A 13 4.75 9.75 17.01
C LEU A 13 3.32 9.58 16.47
N ILE A 14 2.42 10.53 16.75
CA ILE A 14 1.05 10.50 16.21
C ILE A 14 1.06 10.56 14.68
N ALA A 15 1.93 11.36 14.08
CA ALA A 15 2.08 11.43 12.63
C ALA A 15 2.56 10.08 12.04
N ASP A 16 3.54 9.44 12.69
CA ASP A 16 4.04 8.13 12.30
C ASP A 16 2.95 7.04 12.39
N LEU A 17 2.20 7.01 13.48
CA LEU A 17 1.11 6.05 13.67
C LEU A 17 -0.02 6.26 12.65
N ASN A 18 -0.34 7.51 12.32
CA ASN A 18 -1.31 7.83 11.28
C ASN A 18 -0.83 7.44 9.87
N ASP A 19 0.47 7.52 9.60
CA ASP A 19 1.07 7.07 8.36
C ASP A 19 1.00 5.55 8.19
N LEU A 20 1.17 4.78 9.28
CA LEU A 20 0.94 3.33 9.28
C LEU A 20 -0.55 3.00 9.15
N LEU A 21 -1.42 3.70 9.88
CA LEU A 21 -2.87 3.50 9.84
C LEU A 21 -3.44 3.72 8.44
N ALA A 22 -3.01 4.77 7.73
CA ALA A 22 -3.41 5.01 6.35
C ALA A 22 -2.93 3.90 5.41
N LEU A 23 -1.74 3.35 5.65
CA LEU A 23 -1.19 2.22 4.89
C LEU A 23 -2.02 0.95 5.07
N ASP A 24 -2.47 0.64 6.30
CA ASP A 24 -3.33 -0.51 6.56
C ASP A 24 -4.71 -0.38 5.91
N HIS A 25 -5.29 0.81 5.88
CA HIS A 25 -6.52 1.06 5.13
C HIS A 25 -6.33 0.76 3.64
N ASP A 26 -5.20 1.16 3.04
CA ASP A 26 -4.84 0.83 1.67
C ASP A 26 -4.67 -0.68 1.47
N ALA A 27 -3.98 -1.35 2.40
CA ALA A 27 -3.76 -2.79 2.35
C ALA A 27 -5.07 -3.57 2.36
N ILE A 28 -6.02 -3.24 3.24
CA ILE A 28 -7.34 -3.89 3.33
C ILE A 28 -8.08 -3.83 1.98
N GLU A 29 -8.04 -2.68 1.29
CA GLU A 29 -8.61 -2.56 -0.06
C GLU A 29 -7.87 -3.44 -1.08
N ALA A 30 -6.54 -3.42 -1.05
CA ALA A 30 -5.68 -4.21 -1.93
C ALA A 30 -5.95 -5.72 -1.77
N TYR A 31 -6.01 -6.20 -0.53
CA TYR A 31 -6.38 -7.58 -0.21
C TYR A 31 -7.79 -7.94 -0.71
N SER A 32 -8.75 -7.06 -0.51
CA SER A 32 -10.14 -7.29 -0.96
C SER A 32 -10.22 -7.44 -2.48
N LEU A 33 -9.44 -6.66 -3.23
CA LEU A 33 -9.33 -6.79 -4.68
C LEU A 33 -8.65 -8.10 -5.09
N ALA A 34 -7.55 -8.48 -4.42
CA ALA A 34 -6.85 -9.73 -4.71
C ALA A 34 -7.73 -10.95 -4.44
N ILE A 35 -8.42 -11.01 -3.28
CA ILE A 35 -9.36 -12.05 -2.89
C ILE A 35 -10.46 -12.24 -3.96
N GLY A 36 -10.98 -11.13 -4.50
CA GLY A 36 -12.01 -11.16 -5.55
C GLY A 36 -11.52 -11.64 -6.92
N ARG A 37 -10.21 -11.75 -7.12
CA ARG A 37 -9.60 -12.09 -8.43
C ARG A 37 -8.93 -13.45 -8.47
N VAL A 38 -8.38 -13.95 -7.34
CA VAL A 38 -7.76 -15.27 -7.31
C VAL A 38 -8.81 -16.37 -7.46
N SER A 39 -8.49 -17.40 -8.26
CA SER A 39 -9.40 -18.50 -8.57
C SER A 39 -9.40 -19.58 -7.50
N ARG A 40 -8.24 -19.86 -6.87
CA ARG A 40 -8.09 -20.94 -5.91
C ARG A 40 -8.63 -20.55 -4.53
N ALA A 41 -9.42 -21.46 -3.93
CA ALA A 41 -10.00 -21.25 -2.61
C ALA A 41 -8.92 -21.05 -1.53
N GLU A 42 -7.84 -21.84 -1.59
CA GLU A 42 -6.72 -21.76 -0.67
C GLU A 42 -6.04 -20.39 -0.64
N TYR A 43 -5.92 -19.71 -1.80
CA TYR A 43 -5.36 -18.37 -1.87
C TYR A 43 -6.33 -17.32 -1.29
N ARG A 44 -7.64 -17.47 -1.57
CA ARG A 44 -8.65 -16.59 -0.98
C ARG A 44 -8.66 -16.67 0.54
N GLU A 45 -8.55 -17.88 1.08
CA GLU A 45 -8.53 -18.11 2.53
C GLU A 45 -7.30 -17.51 3.18
N ALA A 46 -6.11 -17.75 2.62
CA ALA A 46 -4.86 -17.15 3.12
C ALA A 46 -4.89 -15.62 3.09
N LEU A 47 -5.26 -15.04 1.93
CA LEU A 47 -5.38 -13.58 1.78
C LEU A 47 -6.44 -12.98 2.71
N ALA A 48 -7.55 -13.68 2.96
CA ALA A 48 -8.57 -13.24 3.90
C ALA A 48 -8.06 -13.24 5.35
N GLY A 49 -7.25 -14.21 5.73
CA GLY A 49 -6.55 -14.24 7.02
C GLY A 49 -5.63 -13.04 7.20
N PHE A 50 -4.78 -12.77 6.22
CA PHE A 50 -3.86 -11.62 6.24
C PHE A 50 -4.60 -10.27 6.26
N ARG A 51 -5.70 -10.14 5.50
CA ARG A 51 -6.57 -8.96 5.61
C ARG A 51 -7.12 -8.78 7.02
N GLY A 52 -7.40 -9.88 7.73
CA GLY A 52 -7.81 -9.85 9.14
C GLY A 52 -6.71 -9.30 10.05
N ASP A 53 -5.43 -9.58 9.75
CA ASP A 53 -4.31 -8.99 10.48
C ASP A 53 -4.25 -7.47 10.28
N HIS A 54 -4.40 -6.96 9.05
CA HIS A 54 -4.48 -5.52 8.80
C HIS A 54 -5.66 -4.85 9.49
N GLN A 55 -6.82 -5.52 9.59
CA GLN A 55 -7.95 -4.99 10.36
C GLN A 55 -7.59 -4.85 11.85
N ARG A 56 -6.88 -5.82 12.42
CA ARG A 56 -6.36 -5.71 13.78
C ARG A 56 -5.35 -4.57 13.92
N HIS A 57 -4.44 -4.38 12.96
CA HIS A 57 -3.49 -3.26 12.95
C HIS A 57 -4.23 -1.92 12.97
N VAL A 58 -5.27 -1.76 12.14
CA VAL A 58 -6.14 -0.56 12.13
C VAL A 58 -6.74 -0.30 13.50
N ASP A 59 -7.30 -1.33 14.16
CA ASP A 59 -7.94 -1.19 15.46
C ASP A 59 -6.92 -0.79 16.54
N GLU A 60 -5.75 -1.44 16.57
CA GLU A 60 -4.69 -1.18 17.54
C GLU A 60 -4.04 0.19 17.35
N LEU A 61 -3.71 0.58 16.11
CA LEU A 61 -3.16 1.90 15.80
C LEU A 61 -4.17 3.02 16.11
N THR A 62 -5.44 2.80 15.79
CA THR A 62 -6.52 3.73 16.12
C THR A 62 -6.59 3.98 17.63
N GLN A 63 -6.52 2.92 18.43
CA GLN A 63 -6.53 3.05 19.88
C GLN A 63 -5.27 3.76 20.39
N LEU A 64 -4.08 3.38 19.89
CA LEU A 64 -2.83 4.03 20.26
C LEU A 64 -2.82 5.55 19.98
N ILE A 65 -3.38 5.98 18.86
CA ILE A 65 -3.46 7.39 18.47
C ILE A 65 -4.40 8.13 19.41
N ARG A 66 -5.57 7.55 19.70
CA ARG A 66 -6.56 8.15 20.64
C ARG A 66 -6.02 8.29 22.06
N ASP A 67 -5.36 7.25 22.56
CA ASP A 67 -4.76 7.25 23.91
C ASP A 67 -3.69 8.33 24.07
N ARG A 68 -3.12 8.79 22.95
CA ARG A 68 -2.14 9.89 22.92
C ARG A 68 -2.74 11.25 22.58
N GLY A 69 -4.08 11.35 22.56
CA GLY A 69 -4.79 12.58 22.24
C GLY A 69 -4.76 13.00 20.78
N GLY A 70 -4.34 12.07 19.88
CA GLY A 70 -4.35 12.27 18.44
C GLY A 70 -5.70 11.96 17.81
N VAL A 71 -5.86 12.35 16.55
CA VAL A 71 -7.01 12.03 15.70
C VAL A 71 -6.60 10.97 14.69
N PRO A 72 -7.18 9.75 14.72
CA PRO A 72 -6.88 8.71 13.73
C PRO A 72 -7.38 9.10 12.34
N VAL A 73 -6.55 8.87 11.32
CA VAL A 73 -6.99 9.03 9.92
C VAL A 73 -8.03 7.95 9.57
N GLN A 74 -9.01 8.34 8.76
CA GLN A 74 -10.13 7.46 8.35
C GLN A 74 -10.06 7.09 6.87
N LEU A 75 -9.05 7.60 6.16
CA LEU A 75 -8.94 7.47 4.71
C LEU A 75 -7.62 6.81 4.35
N PRO A 76 -7.65 5.95 3.31
CA PRO A 76 -6.43 5.40 2.73
C PRO A 76 -5.56 6.51 2.14
N HIS A 77 -4.27 6.23 1.95
CA HIS A 77 -3.40 7.07 1.14
C HIS A 77 -3.91 7.14 -0.31
N ILE A 78 -3.82 8.31 -0.93
CA ILE A 78 -4.24 8.53 -2.33
C ILE A 78 -3.55 7.61 -3.38
N PRO A 79 -2.42 6.91 -3.13
CA PRO A 79 -1.80 6.00 -4.09
C PRO A 79 -2.53 4.69 -4.41
N THR A 80 -3.69 4.39 -3.80
CA THR A 80 -4.47 3.16 -4.13
C THR A 80 -4.80 3.00 -5.62
N GLY A 81 -4.75 4.07 -6.40
CA GLY A 81 -4.87 4.03 -7.86
C GLY A 81 -3.84 3.13 -8.52
N PHE A 82 -2.61 3.03 -8.00
CA PHE A 82 -1.54 2.21 -8.57
C PHE A 82 -1.86 0.71 -8.47
N PHE A 83 -2.23 0.24 -7.28
CA PHE A 83 -2.56 -1.18 -7.06
C PHE A 83 -3.82 -1.59 -7.84
N LYS A 84 -4.86 -0.74 -7.83
CA LYS A 84 -6.08 -0.96 -8.62
C LYS A 84 -5.77 -1.08 -10.11
N THR A 85 -4.91 -0.21 -10.63
CA THR A 85 -4.50 -0.24 -12.05
C THR A 85 -3.64 -1.47 -12.35
N ALA A 86 -2.72 -1.85 -11.47
CA ALA A 86 -1.89 -3.04 -11.63
C ALA A 86 -2.74 -4.33 -11.64
N ILE A 87 -3.65 -4.48 -10.68
CA ILE A 87 -4.58 -5.62 -10.64
C ILE A 87 -5.54 -5.62 -11.85
N GLN A 88 -6.02 -4.48 -12.30
CA GLN A 88 -6.87 -4.39 -13.48
C GLN A 88 -6.11 -4.77 -14.75
N ALA A 89 -4.86 -4.29 -14.91
CA ALA A 89 -4.03 -4.61 -16.07
C ALA A 89 -3.63 -6.10 -16.12
N LEU A 90 -3.32 -6.70 -14.97
CA LEU A 90 -2.88 -8.08 -14.84
C LEU A 90 -4.05 -9.06 -14.73
N GLY A 91 -5.16 -8.65 -14.11
CA GLY A 91 -6.35 -9.49 -13.91
C GLY A 91 -7.12 -9.83 -15.19
N THR A 92 -6.82 -9.17 -16.32
CA THR A 92 -7.35 -9.55 -17.64
C THR A 92 -6.74 -10.86 -18.17
N LEU A 93 -5.63 -11.33 -17.57
CA LEU A 93 -4.94 -12.55 -17.96
C LEU A 93 -5.48 -13.82 -17.30
N GLY A 94 -6.42 -13.72 -16.35
CA GLY A 94 -7.08 -14.85 -15.69
C GLY A 94 -6.14 -15.79 -14.91
N ASP A 95 -4.94 -15.35 -14.56
CA ASP A 95 -3.90 -16.15 -13.92
C ASP A 95 -3.65 -15.66 -12.48
N ASP A 96 -3.85 -16.57 -11.50
CA ASP A 96 -3.57 -16.31 -10.09
C ASP A 96 -2.15 -15.77 -9.85
N ARG A 97 -1.17 -16.18 -10.69
CA ARG A 97 0.23 -15.69 -10.60
C ARG A 97 0.31 -14.18 -10.75
N ALA A 98 -0.42 -13.61 -11.71
CA ALA A 98 -0.39 -12.18 -11.97
C ALA A 98 -1.00 -11.39 -10.81
N VAL A 99 -2.12 -11.89 -10.24
CA VAL A 99 -2.77 -11.28 -9.07
C VAL A 99 -1.87 -11.34 -7.85
N LEU A 100 -1.30 -12.51 -7.55
CA LEU A 100 -0.40 -12.71 -6.40
C LEU A 100 0.89 -11.92 -6.54
N LEU A 101 1.40 -11.75 -7.77
CA LEU A 101 2.59 -10.94 -8.04
C LEU A 101 2.34 -9.46 -7.74
N ALA A 102 1.22 -8.91 -8.22
CA ALA A 102 0.83 -7.54 -7.94
C ALA A 102 0.61 -7.32 -6.44
N TRP A 103 -0.11 -8.25 -5.79
CA TRP A 103 -0.32 -8.22 -4.35
C TRP A 103 1.00 -8.26 -3.58
N LYS A 104 1.91 -9.20 -3.88
CA LYS A 104 3.22 -9.31 -3.22
C LYS A 104 4.08 -8.06 -3.40
N THR A 105 4.01 -7.39 -4.55
CA THR A 105 4.74 -6.15 -4.77
C THR A 105 4.26 -5.03 -3.83
N ASN A 106 2.95 -4.93 -3.61
CA ASN A 106 2.37 -4.02 -2.63
C ASN A 106 2.78 -4.40 -1.21
N GLU A 107 2.67 -5.68 -0.87
CA GLU A 107 3.06 -6.25 0.43
C GLU A 107 4.51 -5.95 0.81
N GLY A 108 5.42 -6.00 -0.17
CA GLY A 108 6.82 -5.63 0.04
C GLY A 108 7.00 -4.19 0.52
N GLN A 109 6.21 -3.25 0.03
CA GLN A 109 6.25 -1.85 0.46
C GLN A 109 5.68 -1.69 1.88
N VAL A 110 4.60 -2.39 2.20
CA VAL A 110 3.99 -2.40 3.55
C VAL A 110 4.98 -2.95 4.55
N ARG A 111 5.53 -4.15 4.28
CA ARG A 111 6.55 -4.79 5.11
C ARG A 111 7.75 -3.90 5.37
N ASP A 112 8.33 -3.32 4.31
CA ASP A 112 9.53 -2.48 4.43
C ASP A 112 9.24 -1.21 5.23
N LYS A 113 8.02 -0.70 5.17
CA LYS A 113 7.60 0.44 5.98
C LYS A 113 7.46 0.05 7.45
N TYR A 114 6.75 -1.04 7.76
CA TYR A 114 6.62 -1.54 9.13
C TYR A 114 7.97 -1.86 9.76
N ARG A 115 8.88 -2.52 9.04
CA ARG A 115 10.26 -2.78 9.50
C ARG A 115 11.00 -1.49 9.85
N ARG A 116 10.92 -0.44 9.01
CA ARG A 116 11.53 0.87 9.31
C ARG A 116 10.95 1.50 10.56
N TYR A 117 9.64 1.37 10.79
CA TYR A 117 9.01 1.92 11.99
C TYR A 117 9.33 1.12 13.24
N ALA A 118 9.42 -0.20 13.15
CA ALA A 118 9.81 -1.08 14.24
C ALA A 118 11.24 -0.83 14.75
N THR A 119 12.15 -0.32 13.89
CA THR A 119 13.52 0.05 14.31
C THR A 119 13.61 1.39 15.02
N ARG A 120 12.53 2.19 15.07
CA ARG A 120 12.53 3.48 15.75
C ARG A 120 12.38 3.28 17.26
N VAL A 121 12.83 4.29 18.03
CA VAL A 121 12.63 4.28 19.49
C VAL A 121 11.18 4.61 19.80
N HIS A 122 10.50 3.66 20.44
CA HIS A 122 9.13 3.78 20.88
C HIS A 122 9.03 3.57 22.39
N ASP A 123 7.93 4.03 23.01
CA ASP A 123 7.54 3.53 24.31
C ASP A 123 7.19 2.03 24.22
N PRO A 124 7.26 1.26 25.32
CA PRO A 124 7.07 -0.20 25.28
C PRO A 124 5.75 -0.66 24.65
N ALA A 125 4.65 0.07 24.87
CA ALA A 125 3.34 -0.29 24.35
C ALA A 125 3.29 -0.10 22.83
N THR A 126 3.75 1.03 22.31
CA THR A 126 3.87 1.29 20.87
C THR A 126 4.83 0.30 20.21
N GLY A 127 6.01 0.09 20.81
CA GLY A 127 7.01 -0.82 20.30
C GLY A 127 6.48 -2.24 20.14
N ALA A 128 5.74 -2.75 21.13
CA ALA A 128 5.15 -4.10 21.07
C ALA A 128 4.13 -4.25 19.93
N ILE A 129 3.29 -3.25 19.70
CA ILE A 129 2.28 -3.28 18.63
C ILE A 129 2.95 -3.20 17.25
N VAL A 130 3.85 -2.24 17.05
CA VAL A 130 4.52 -2.04 15.74
C VAL A 130 5.42 -3.22 15.39
N THR A 131 6.13 -3.81 16.37
CA THR A 131 6.96 -5.00 16.14
C THR A 131 6.10 -6.20 15.76
N ARG A 132 5.00 -6.46 16.47
CA ARG A 132 4.09 -7.57 16.12
C ARG A 132 3.50 -7.39 14.72
N ALA A 133 3.10 -6.18 14.35
CA ALA A 133 2.63 -5.90 13.00
C ALA A 133 3.73 -6.14 11.95
N ALA A 134 4.98 -5.73 12.21
CA ALA A 134 6.11 -6.03 11.33
C ALA A 134 6.36 -7.54 11.16
N ASP A 135 6.18 -8.34 12.22
CA ASP A 135 6.29 -9.81 12.16
C ASP A 135 5.15 -10.42 11.32
N ASP A 136 3.95 -9.85 11.39
CA ASP A 136 2.83 -10.25 10.53
C ASP A 136 3.13 -9.96 9.06
N GLU A 137 3.64 -8.78 8.73
CA GLU A 137 4.04 -8.42 7.36
C GLU A 137 5.14 -9.33 6.81
N ASP A 138 6.10 -9.73 7.64
CA ASP A 138 7.13 -10.69 7.25
C ASP A 138 6.53 -12.06 6.92
N ARG A 139 5.53 -12.51 7.66
CA ARG A 139 4.82 -13.77 7.42
C ARG A 139 4.00 -13.69 6.12
N HIS A 140 3.29 -12.60 5.87
CA HIS A 140 2.53 -12.38 4.64
C HIS A 140 3.44 -12.41 3.42
N TYR A 141 4.53 -11.65 3.47
CA TYR A 141 5.50 -11.59 2.38
C TYR A 141 6.14 -12.96 2.09
N ALA A 142 6.54 -13.69 3.12
CA ALA A 142 7.14 -15.03 2.99
C ALA A 142 6.17 -16.04 2.36
N TRP A 143 4.88 -15.98 2.73
CA TRP A 143 3.85 -16.80 2.09
C TRP A 143 3.73 -16.47 0.60
N GLY A 144 3.75 -15.20 0.24
CA GLY A 144 3.72 -14.75 -1.16
C GLY A 144 4.92 -15.26 -1.96
N GLU A 145 6.13 -15.22 -1.39
CA GLU A 145 7.34 -15.77 -2.02
C GLU A 145 7.21 -17.27 -2.28
N GLN A 146 6.82 -18.02 -1.26
CA GLN A 146 6.67 -19.47 -1.37
C GLN A 146 5.59 -19.85 -2.39
N THR A 147 4.46 -19.18 -2.36
CA THR A 147 3.35 -19.45 -3.28
C THR A 147 3.72 -19.14 -4.73
N LEU A 148 4.36 -18.02 -4.98
CA LEU A 148 4.83 -17.65 -6.33
C LEU A 148 5.91 -18.62 -6.83
N ALA A 149 6.83 -19.04 -5.97
CA ALA A 149 7.83 -20.05 -6.33
C ALA A 149 7.19 -21.39 -6.72
N GLN A 150 6.16 -21.85 -6.01
CA GLN A 150 5.38 -23.06 -6.34
C GLN A 150 4.65 -22.92 -7.69
N LEU A 151 4.24 -21.70 -8.04
CA LEU A 151 3.64 -21.37 -9.33
C LEU A 151 4.67 -21.19 -10.46
N GLY A 152 5.97 -21.42 -10.19
CA GLY A 152 7.05 -21.32 -11.16
C GLY A 152 7.53 -19.90 -11.46
N VAL A 153 7.17 -18.93 -10.63
CA VAL A 153 7.66 -17.54 -10.75
C VAL A 153 9.02 -17.44 -10.06
N ARG A 154 10.07 -17.15 -10.83
CA ARG A 154 11.45 -16.99 -10.30
C ARG A 154 11.70 -15.56 -9.83
N GLU A 155 12.58 -15.39 -8.83
CA GLU A 155 12.92 -14.08 -8.24
C GLU A 155 13.32 -13.01 -9.27
N GLY A 156 14.05 -13.34 -10.32
CA GLY A 156 14.42 -12.40 -11.38
C GLY A 156 13.26 -11.91 -12.26
N THR A 157 12.15 -12.64 -12.31
CA THR A 157 10.95 -12.25 -13.08
C THR A 157 10.20 -11.11 -12.38
N LEU A 158 10.33 -10.99 -11.05
CA LEU A 158 9.67 -9.99 -10.22
C LEU A 158 10.15 -8.57 -10.56
N THR A 159 11.46 -8.39 -10.76
CA THR A 159 12.06 -7.08 -11.04
C THR A 159 11.62 -6.54 -12.40
N HIS A 160 11.59 -7.39 -13.44
CA HIS A 160 11.17 -6.99 -14.78
C HIS A 160 9.66 -6.72 -14.87
N THR A 161 8.83 -7.52 -14.19
CA THR A 161 7.37 -7.32 -14.21
C THR A 161 6.95 -6.12 -13.37
N ALA A 162 7.57 -5.90 -12.21
CA ALA A 162 7.32 -4.73 -11.39
C ALA A 162 7.79 -3.44 -12.09
N GLN A 163 8.93 -3.46 -12.77
CA GLN A 163 9.39 -2.34 -13.59
C GLN A 163 8.46 -2.09 -14.78
N GLY A 164 8.04 -3.11 -15.51
CA GLY A 164 7.10 -2.97 -16.62
C GLY A 164 5.72 -2.48 -16.19
N VAL A 165 5.23 -2.88 -15.01
CA VAL A 165 3.98 -2.36 -14.41
C VAL A 165 4.19 -0.92 -13.97
N ALA A 166 5.31 -0.58 -13.34
CA ALA A 166 5.64 0.79 -12.92
C ALA A 166 5.77 1.72 -14.13
N GLU A 167 6.42 1.30 -15.20
CA GLU A 167 6.53 2.06 -16.46
C GLU A 167 5.16 2.26 -17.14
N THR A 168 4.33 1.21 -17.19
CA THR A 168 2.98 1.28 -17.77
C THR A 168 2.07 2.22 -17.00
N VAL A 169 2.17 2.22 -15.65
CA VAL A 169 1.38 3.09 -14.80
C VAL A 169 1.90 4.53 -14.83
N HIS A 170 3.22 4.73 -14.84
CA HIS A 170 3.82 6.07 -14.99
C HIS A 170 3.39 6.71 -16.31
N GLY A 171 3.41 5.96 -17.41
CA GLY A 171 2.91 6.43 -18.70
C GLY A 171 1.44 6.83 -18.66
N ARG A 172 0.56 5.98 -18.11
CA ARG A 172 -0.88 6.27 -18.04
C ARG A 172 -1.26 7.40 -17.08
N VAL A 173 -0.54 7.55 -15.96
CA VAL A 173 -0.73 8.69 -15.05
C VAL A 173 -0.25 9.98 -15.72
N ALA A 174 0.89 9.96 -16.40
CA ALA A 174 1.37 11.10 -17.18
C ALA A 174 0.37 11.51 -18.26
N ASP A 175 -0.16 10.53 -19.03
CA ASP A 175 -1.18 10.76 -20.07
C ASP A 175 -2.49 11.32 -19.48
N ALA A 176 -2.93 10.82 -18.31
CA ALA A 176 -4.14 11.30 -17.64
C ALA A 176 -3.97 12.74 -17.10
N VAL A 177 -2.81 13.05 -16.52
CA VAL A 177 -2.49 14.40 -16.04
C VAL A 177 -2.39 15.38 -17.22
N GLU A 178 -1.74 14.98 -18.30
CA GLU A 178 -1.62 15.79 -19.53
C GLU A 178 -2.97 15.98 -20.22
N GLY A 179 -3.82 14.95 -20.24
CA GLY A 179 -5.20 15.03 -20.73
C GLY A 179 -6.08 15.95 -19.90
N ALA A 180 -5.95 15.90 -18.56
CA ALA A 180 -6.66 16.81 -17.66
C ALA A 180 -6.19 18.26 -17.81
N ALA A 181 -4.87 18.49 -17.94
CA ALA A 181 -4.30 19.82 -18.17
C ALA A 181 -4.76 20.42 -19.50
N ARG A 182 -4.81 19.63 -20.58
CA ARG A 182 -5.36 20.06 -21.88
C ARG A 182 -6.86 20.36 -21.81
N GLY A 183 -7.63 19.58 -21.06
CA GLY A 183 -9.06 19.82 -20.84
C GLY A 183 -9.32 21.13 -20.12
N VAL A 184 -8.56 21.45 -19.07
CA VAL A 184 -8.67 22.72 -18.33
C VAL A 184 -8.27 23.91 -19.20
N SER A 185 -7.19 23.82 -19.98
CA SER A 185 -6.77 24.88 -20.91
C SER A 185 -7.84 25.19 -21.95
N GLY A 186 -8.49 24.15 -22.51
CA GLY A 186 -9.58 24.32 -23.48
C GLY A 186 -10.85 24.96 -22.90
N VAL A 187 -11.11 24.80 -21.59
CA VAL A 187 -12.22 25.46 -20.90
C VAL A 187 -11.88 26.92 -20.62
N VAL A 188 -10.65 27.22 -20.19
CA VAL A 188 -10.20 28.60 -19.93
C VAL A 188 -10.21 29.45 -21.20
N ASP A 189 -9.80 28.90 -22.35
CA ASP A 189 -9.82 29.60 -23.62
C ASP A 189 -11.24 29.91 -24.12
N ARG A 190 -12.23 29.04 -23.82
CA ARG A 190 -13.64 29.29 -24.14
C ARG A 190 -14.31 30.32 -23.23
N LEU A 191 -13.76 30.56 -22.03
CA LEU A 191 -14.27 31.52 -21.06
C LEU A 191 -13.60 32.90 -21.16
N ARG A 192 -12.62 33.10 -22.04
CA ARG A 192 -12.05 34.41 -22.32
C ARG A 192 -13.10 35.27 -23.06
N PRO A 193 -13.52 36.41 -22.49
CA PRO A 193 -14.40 37.30 -23.21
C PRO A 193 -13.69 37.83 -24.46
N GLY A 194 -14.30 37.61 -25.60
CA GLY A 194 -13.77 38.07 -26.87
C GLY A 194 -13.52 39.58 -26.80
N GLY A 195 -12.25 39.96 -26.96
CA GLY A 195 -11.88 41.36 -27.10
C GLY A 195 -12.53 41.92 -28.35
N SER A 196 -13.52 42.76 -28.15
CA SER A 196 -14.11 43.57 -29.22
C SER A 196 -13.05 44.54 -29.77
N LYS A 197 -12.85 44.48 -31.07
CA LYS A 197 -12.26 45.58 -31.85
C LYS A 197 -13.26 46.70 -32.02
#